data_e6621ec6d1c38018c0dac9fca9209b97
#
_entry.id   e6621ec6d1c38018c0dac9fca9209b97
#
_cell.length_a   1.000
_cell.length_b   1.000
_cell.length_c   1.000
_cell.angle_alpha   90.00
_cell.angle_beta   90.00
_cell.angle_gamma   90.00
#
_symmetry.space_group_name_H-M   'P 1'
#
loop_
_entity.id
_entity.type
_entity.pdbx_description
1 polymer ?
#
loop_
_entity_poly.entity_id
_entity_poly.type
_entity_poly.pdbx_seq_one_letter_code
_entity_poly.pdbx_strand_id
1 'polypeptide(L)'
;DEKGDVDFTNPIQHQKANPNYGVSIRPQEIMDSALQALNDPQQRKDFLSKRLNIFVAAMGAYFDIAEFRASNKKAELALGINPEWALDAKLRFLAKLPMQWYGGADLSKMHDLTSAVLHGQYNGIDICIPHAWFPVVAAAIKAEQDGIPLYGWRDDGWLDLCNAPTNNHADVVNWFVAMKKRGFKIKR
;
A
#
# COMPACT_ATOMS: atom_id res chain seq x y z
N ASP A 1 -7.64 10.08 28.68
CA ASP A 1 -8.96 10.50 29.01
C ASP A 1 -9.77 10.87 27.80
N GLU A 2 -10.97 10.45 27.83
CA GLU A 2 -12.09 10.57 26.93
C GLU A 2 -12.10 11.81 26.03
N LYS A 3 -11.97 11.59 24.72
CA LYS A 3 -12.51 12.43 23.63
C LYS A 3 -12.34 13.98 23.75
N GLY A 4 -11.16 14.44 24.11
CA GLY A 4 -10.82 15.86 23.99
C GLY A 4 -9.52 16.02 23.23
N ASP A 5 -9.41 17.05 22.42
CA ASP A 5 -8.13 17.46 21.84
C ASP A 5 -7.13 17.69 22.98
N VAL A 6 -6.15 16.81 23.09
CA VAL A 6 -5.10 16.96 24.10
C VAL A 6 -4.19 18.10 23.66
N ASP A 7 -4.09 19.13 24.48
CA ASP A 7 -3.07 20.17 24.28
C ASP A 7 -1.68 19.56 24.50
N PHE A 8 -1.11 19.04 23.42
CA PHE A 8 0.20 18.39 23.41
C PHE A 8 1.37 19.38 23.49
N THR A 9 1.12 20.67 23.53
CA THR A 9 2.13 21.70 23.82
C THR A 9 2.26 21.99 25.30
N ASN A 10 1.37 21.43 26.13
CA ASN A 10 1.36 21.65 27.57
C ASN A 10 2.48 20.85 28.28
N PRO A 11 3.43 21.52 28.98
CA PRO A 11 4.53 20.84 29.68
C PRO A 11 4.09 19.85 30.76
N ILE A 12 2.89 20.03 31.35
CA ILE A 12 2.33 19.12 32.33
C ILE A 12 2.05 17.75 31.68
N GLN A 13 1.58 17.73 30.44
CA GLN A 13 1.35 16.47 29.69
C GLN A 13 2.68 15.79 29.36
N HIS A 14 3.71 16.58 29.02
CA HIS A 14 5.06 16.06 28.77
C HIS A 14 5.63 15.37 30.02
N GLN A 15 5.49 15.99 31.20
CA GLN A 15 5.95 15.45 32.46
C GLN A 15 5.19 14.18 32.85
N LYS A 16 3.86 14.15 32.67
CA LYS A 16 3.03 12.97 32.97
C LYS A 16 3.42 11.75 32.13
N ALA A 17 3.74 11.97 30.86
CA ALA A 17 4.05 10.89 29.93
C ALA A 17 5.53 10.42 30.03
N ASN A 18 6.40 11.23 30.59
CA ASN A 18 7.85 10.95 30.64
C ASN A 18 8.37 11.03 32.06
N PRO A 19 8.53 9.90 32.77
CA PRO A 19 9.01 9.86 34.15
C PRO A 19 10.38 10.55 34.35
N ASN A 20 11.22 10.57 33.31
CA ASN A 20 12.55 11.17 33.33
C ASN A 20 12.57 12.62 32.80
N TYR A 21 11.40 13.28 32.74
CA TYR A 21 11.30 14.67 32.28
C TYR A 21 12.09 15.61 33.22
N GLY A 22 13.00 16.38 32.65
CA GLY A 22 13.90 17.27 33.41
C GLY A 22 15.12 16.59 34.05
N VAL A 23 15.27 15.26 33.90
CA VAL A 23 16.43 14.49 34.40
C VAL A 23 17.27 14.04 33.21
N SER A 24 16.86 13.02 32.49
CA SER A 24 17.54 12.55 31.26
C SER A 24 16.86 13.06 29.98
N ILE A 25 15.62 13.47 30.07
CA ILE A 25 14.85 14.05 28.96
C ILE A 25 14.79 15.57 29.15
N ARG A 26 15.36 16.32 28.22
CA ARG A 26 15.39 17.77 28.27
C ARG A 26 14.01 18.34 27.94
N PRO A 27 13.40 19.17 28.82
CA PRO A 27 12.11 19.79 28.56
C PRO A 27 12.02 20.53 27.23
N GLN A 28 13.11 21.19 26.84
CA GLN A 28 13.17 21.95 25.59
C GLN A 28 13.07 21.05 24.36
N GLU A 29 13.71 19.89 24.37
CA GLU A 29 13.65 18.94 23.22
C GLU A 29 12.25 18.42 22.98
N ILE A 30 11.47 18.15 24.04
CA ILE A 30 10.07 17.75 23.89
C ILE A 30 9.23 18.91 23.39
N MET A 31 9.46 20.12 23.91
CA MET A 31 8.72 21.32 23.48
C MET A 31 8.98 21.62 22.00
N ASP A 32 10.23 21.56 21.55
CA ASP A 32 10.59 21.80 20.15
C ASP A 32 9.92 20.75 19.24
N SER A 33 9.92 19.47 19.66
CA SER A 33 9.19 18.43 18.93
C SER A 33 7.68 18.63 18.92
N ALA A 34 7.10 19.14 20.00
CA ALA A 34 5.69 19.49 20.08
C ALA A 34 5.31 20.64 19.12
N LEU A 35 6.16 21.67 19.04
CA LEU A 35 5.98 22.79 18.14
C LEU A 35 6.11 22.38 16.66
N GLN A 36 7.04 21.46 16.35
CA GLN A 36 7.10 20.87 15.01
C GLN A 36 5.83 20.09 14.68
N ALA A 37 5.32 19.30 15.63
CA ALA A 37 4.09 18.53 15.48
C ALA A 37 2.83 19.39 15.31
N LEU A 38 2.85 20.66 15.73
CA LEU A 38 1.76 21.64 15.47
C LEU A 38 1.62 21.91 13.97
N ASN A 39 2.76 22.04 13.28
CA ASN A 39 2.81 22.49 11.89
C ASN A 39 2.80 21.31 10.90
N ASP A 40 3.09 20.06 11.36
CA ASP A 40 3.15 18.87 10.53
C ASP A 40 2.26 17.76 11.08
N PRO A 41 1.13 17.45 10.42
CA PRO A 41 0.21 16.40 10.86
C PRO A 41 0.84 15.01 10.95
N GLN A 42 1.89 14.73 10.17
CA GLN A 42 2.57 13.45 10.19
C GLN A 42 3.48 13.32 11.42
N GLN A 43 4.22 14.37 11.74
CA GLN A 43 5.03 14.43 12.95
C GLN A 43 4.18 14.47 14.22
N ARG A 44 2.96 15.04 14.15
CA ARG A 44 2.02 15.07 15.28
C ARG A 44 1.70 13.67 15.79
N LYS A 45 1.46 12.71 14.92
CA LYS A 45 1.14 11.32 15.31
C LYS A 45 2.31 10.62 15.97
N ASP A 46 3.47 10.78 15.40
CA ASP A 46 4.71 10.26 15.98
C ASP A 46 4.99 10.86 17.36
N PHE A 47 4.77 12.16 17.50
CA PHE A 47 4.91 12.86 18.77
C PHE A 47 3.93 12.33 19.82
N LEU A 48 2.63 12.27 19.47
CA LEU A 48 1.59 11.78 20.37
C LEU A 48 1.86 10.33 20.82
N SER A 49 2.22 9.46 19.90
CA SER A 49 2.49 8.05 20.20
C SER A 49 3.79 7.86 20.97
N LYS A 50 4.92 8.43 20.49
CA LYS A 50 6.24 8.14 21.02
C LYS A 50 6.62 9.00 22.23
N ARG A 51 6.07 10.20 22.36
CA ARG A 51 6.41 11.13 23.43
C ARG A 51 5.33 11.27 24.51
N LEU A 52 4.08 11.07 24.14
CA LEU A 52 2.97 11.20 25.09
C LEU A 52 2.27 9.86 25.41
N ASN A 53 2.68 8.75 24.83
CA ASN A 53 2.05 7.43 25.00
C ASN A 53 0.54 7.45 24.70
N ILE A 54 0.11 8.32 23.80
CA ILE A 54 -1.29 8.41 23.39
C ILE A 54 -1.53 7.42 22.26
N PHE A 55 -2.52 6.56 22.42
CA PHE A 55 -2.98 5.68 21.35
C PHE A 55 -3.55 6.54 20.21
N VAL A 56 -2.83 6.63 19.12
CA VAL A 56 -3.32 7.28 17.90
C VAL A 56 -3.97 6.20 17.05
N ALA A 57 -5.28 6.20 16.97
CA ALA A 57 -6.00 5.33 16.07
C ALA A 57 -5.51 5.59 14.64
N ALA A 58 -4.93 4.54 14.02
CA ALA A 58 -4.35 4.48 12.69
C ALA A 58 -3.44 5.68 12.34
N MET A 59 -2.17 5.40 12.07
CA MET A 59 -1.35 6.33 11.30
C MET A 59 -2.18 6.74 10.08
N GLY A 60 -2.48 8.03 9.94
CA GLY A 60 -3.26 8.51 8.82
C GLY A 60 -2.62 7.96 7.56
N ALA A 61 -3.40 7.22 6.80
CA ALA A 61 -2.92 6.71 5.54
C ALA A 61 -2.29 7.88 4.77
N TYR A 62 -1.12 7.66 4.20
CA TYR A 62 -0.45 8.64 3.33
C TYR A 62 -1.42 9.13 2.23
N PHE A 63 -2.34 8.26 1.84
CA PHE A 63 -3.45 8.54 0.93
C PHE A 63 -4.79 8.43 1.65
N ASP A 64 -5.74 9.27 1.26
CA ASP A 64 -7.14 9.05 1.60
C ASP A 64 -7.61 7.76 0.90
N ILE A 65 -7.97 6.75 1.71
CA ILE A 65 -8.39 5.44 1.19
C ILE A 65 -9.69 5.56 0.38
N ALA A 66 -10.59 6.47 0.74
CA ALA A 66 -11.83 6.68 0.01
C ALA A 66 -11.54 7.31 -1.36
N GLU A 67 -10.66 8.31 -1.42
CA GLU A 67 -10.21 8.90 -2.68
C GLU A 67 -9.43 7.90 -3.53
N PHE A 68 -8.54 7.11 -2.92
CA PHE A 68 -7.79 6.08 -3.62
C PHE A 68 -8.72 5.03 -4.27
N ARG A 69 -9.72 4.55 -3.53
CA ARG A 69 -10.72 3.62 -4.07
C ARG A 69 -11.59 4.27 -5.15
N ALA A 70 -11.97 5.53 -4.97
CA ALA A 70 -12.76 6.26 -5.95
C ALA A 70 -11.96 6.58 -7.22
N SER A 71 -10.63 6.74 -7.12
CA SER A 71 -9.77 7.05 -8.26
C SER A 71 -9.80 5.97 -9.33
N ASN A 72 -9.81 4.70 -8.94
CA ASN A 72 -9.89 3.58 -9.87
C ASN A 72 -11.17 3.64 -10.72
N LYS A 73 -12.33 3.81 -10.08
CA LYS A 73 -13.62 3.92 -10.78
C LYS A 73 -13.68 5.16 -11.67
N LYS A 74 -13.15 6.29 -11.22
CA LYS A 74 -13.06 7.53 -12.02
C LYS A 74 -12.19 7.33 -13.25
N ALA A 75 -11.02 6.69 -13.09
CA ALA A 75 -10.10 6.40 -14.19
C ALA A 75 -10.73 5.42 -15.20
N GLU A 76 -11.36 4.35 -14.74
CA GLU A 76 -12.05 3.39 -15.61
C GLU A 76 -13.11 4.07 -16.47
N LEU A 77 -13.99 4.87 -15.87
CA LEU A 77 -15.03 5.61 -16.58
C LEU A 77 -14.43 6.62 -17.59
N ALA A 78 -13.38 7.35 -17.21
CA ALA A 78 -12.71 8.30 -18.09
C ALA A 78 -12.03 7.62 -19.29
N LEU A 79 -11.60 6.36 -19.14
CA LEU A 79 -11.06 5.53 -20.21
C LEU A 79 -12.13 4.85 -21.06
N GLY A 80 -13.43 4.93 -20.69
CA GLY A 80 -14.50 4.22 -21.36
C GLY A 80 -14.64 2.75 -20.93
N ILE A 81 -14.05 2.38 -19.79
CA ILE A 81 -14.14 1.04 -19.20
C ILE A 81 -15.37 1.02 -18.29
N ASN A 82 -16.25 0.01 -18.48
CA ASN A 82 -17.30 -0.23 -17.52
C ASN A 82 -16.69 -0.85 -16.24
N PRO A 83 -16.84 -0.24 -15.06
CA PRO A 83 -16.32 -0.78 -13.80
C PRO A 83 -16.78 -2.20 -13.47
N GLU A 84 -17.96 -2.60 -13.95
CA GLU A 84 -18.54 -3.92 -13.72
C GLU A 84 -18.01 -5.02 -14.67
N TRP A 85 -17.15 -4.67 -15.63
CA TRP A 85 -16.54 -5.69 -16.48
C TRP A 85 -15.63 -6.60 -15.67
N ALA A 86 -15.67 -7.90 -16.00
CA ALA A 86 -14.69 -8.85 -15.48
C ALA A 86 -13.25 -8.41 -15.84
N LEU A 87 -12.28 -8.75 -14.99
CA LEU A 87 -10.87 -8.38 -15.16
C LEU A 87 -10.35 -8.70 -16.57
N ASP A 88 -10.66 -9.88 -17.11
CA ASP A 88 -10.20 -10.27 -18.44
C ASP A 88 -10.74 -9.35 -19.55
N ALA A 89 -11.97 -8.87 -19.44
CA ALA A 89 -12.55 -7.90 -20.39
C ALA A 89 -11.83 -6.53 -20.28
N LYS A 90 -11.56 -6.06 -19.07
CA LYS A 90 -10.78 -4.85 -18.82
C LYS A 90 -9.36 -4.95 -19.42
N LEU A 91 -8.68 -6.07 -19.18
CA LEU A 91 -7.35 -6.31 -19.73
C LEU A 91 -7.35 -6.33 -21.28
N ARG A 92 -8.34 -6.97 -21.89
CA ARG A 92 -8.49 -6.95 -23.37
C ARG A 92 -8.73 -5.54 -23.92
N PHE A 93 -9.46 -4.71 -23.21
CA PHE A 93 -9.65 -3.31 -23.59
C PHE A 93 -8.35 -2.52 -23.47
N LEU A 94 -7.67 -2.61 -22.33
CA LEU A 94 -6.42 -1.91 -22.05
C LEU A 94 -5.30 -2.28 -23.03
N ALA A 95 -5.22 -3.55 -23.43
CA ALA A 95 -4.24 -4.01 -24.40
C ALA A 95 -4.39 -3.37 -25.80
N LYS A 96 -5.58 -2.85 -26.14
CA LYS A 96 -5.86 -2.19 -27.42
C LYS A 96 -5.55 -0.70 -27.42
N LEU A 97 -5.30 -0.11 -26.24
CA LEU A 97 -4.98 1.31 -26.15
C LEU A 97 -3.67 1.61 -26.91
N PRO A 98 -3.61 2.74 -27.67
CA PRO A 98 -2.45 3.09 -28.48
C PRO A 98 -1.34 3.72 -27.60
N MET A 99 -0.86 2.95 -26.62
CA MET A 99 0.16 3.38 -25.68
C MET A 99 1.25 2.34 -25.51
N GLN A 100 2.33 2.73 -24.85
CA GLN A 100 3.43 1.84 -24.49
C GLN A 100 3.31 1.47 -23.00
N TRP A 101 3.69 0.25 -22.68
CA TRP A 101 3.70 -0.29 -21.34
C TRP A 101 5.13 -0.56 -20.89
N TYR A 102 5.38 -0.34 -19.61
CA TYR A 102 6.65 -0.60 -18.95
C TYR A 102 6.41 -1.64 -17.85
N GLY A 103 7.31 -2.60 -17.74
CA GLY A 103 7.22 -3.66 -16.75
C GLY A 103 8.22 -3.46 -15.62
N GLY A 104 7.79 -3.74 -14.40
CA GLY A 104 8.65 -3.83 -13.22
C GLY A 104 8.31 -5.08 -12.42
N ALA A 105 9.27 -5.62 -11.68
CA ALA A 105 9.04 -6.75 -10.79
C ALA A 105 9.91 -6.63 -9.54
N ASP A 106 9.36 -7.06 -8.41
CA ASP A 106 10.03 -7.27 -7.14
C ASP A 106 10.01 -8.76 -6.81
N LEU A 107 11.20 -9.34 -6.61
CA LEU A 107 11.37 -10.77 -6.50
C LEU A 107 11.71 -11.19 -5.07
N SER A 108 10.85 -11.97 -4.47
CA SER A 108 11.07 -12.60 -3.17
C SER A 108 11.16 -14.12 -3.29
N LYS A 109 11.84 -14.78 -2.35
CA LYS A 109 11.92 -16.26 -2.35
C LYS A 109 10.87 -16.93 -1.50
N MET A 110 10.67 -16.53 -0.23
CA MET A 110 9.90 -17.36 0.71
C MET A 110 8.83 -16.62 1.53
N HIS A 111 9.17 -15.56 2.22
CA HIS A 111 8.28 -14.99 3.26
C HIS A 111 7.59 -13.70 2.85
N ASP A 112 7.77 -13.31 1.61
CA ASP A 112 7.20 -12.08 1.07
C ASP A 112 6.59 -12.32 -0.31
N LEU A 113 5.74 -11.40 -0.75
CA LEU A 113 5.15 -11.44 -2.07
C LEU A 113 6.23 -11.23 -3.14
N THR A 114 6.24 -12.10 -4.15
CA THR A 114 6.82 -11.72 -5.43
C THR A 114 5.76 -10.97 -6.20
N SER A 115 6.09 -9.83 -6.78
CA SER A 115 5.15 -9.02 -7.51
C SER A 115 5.69 -8.54 -8.84
N ALA A 116 4.79 -8.29 -9.78
CA ALA A 116 5.08 -7.64 -11.04
C ALA A 116 3.99 -6.62 -11.36
N VAL A 117 4.34 -5.61 -12.15
CA VAL A 117 3.42 -4.59 -12.58
C VAL A 117 3.68 -4.20 -14.03
N LEU A 118 2.62 -3.97 -14.80
CA LEU A 118 2.67 -3.19 -16.02
C LEU A 118 2.17 -1.78 -15.70
N HIS A 119 2.94 -0.79 -16.09
CA HIS A 119 2.58 0.62 -15.99
C HIS A 119 2.52 1.23 -17.39
N GLY A 120 1.54 2.08 -17.61
CA GLY A 120 1.45 2.91 -18.80
C GLY A 120 0.62 4.16 -18.54
N GLN A 121 0.73 5.16 -19.40
CA GLN A 121 -0.03 6.39 -19.30
C GLN A 121 -0.82 6.64 -20.58
N TYR A 122 -2.09 6.95 -20.43
CA TYR A 122 -2.99 7.28 -21.53
C TYR A 122 -3.90 8.44 -21.14
N ASN A 123 -3.92 9.50 -21.98
CA ASN A 123 -4.71 10.72 -21.73
C ASN A 123 -4.49 11.33 -20.33
N GLY A 124 -3.26 11.31 -19.83
CA GLY A 124 -2.92 11.84 -18.51
C GLY A 124 -3.33 10.94 -17.34
N ILE A 125 -3.85 9.73 -17.61
CA ILE A 125 -4.21 8.76 -16.59
C ILE A 125 -3.09 7.71 -16.50
N ASP A 126 -2.54 7.53 -15.30
CA ASP A 126 -1.59 6.47 -15.01
C ASP A 126 -2.34 5.17 -14.74
N ILE A 127 -1.95 4.11 -15.43
CA ILE A 127 -2.59 2.81 -15.37
C ILE A 127 -1.57 1.79 -14.88
N CYS A 128 -1.87 1.15 -13.76
CA CYS A 128 -1.05 0.08 -13.19
C CYS A 128 -1.83 -1.23 -13.21
N ILE A 129 -1.24 -2.29 -13.74
CA ILE A 129 -1.80 -3.65 -13.73
C ILE A 129 -0.85 -4.51 -12.90
N PRO A 130 -1.13 -4.72 -11.61
CA PRO A 130 -0.31 -5.55 -10.76
C PRO A 130 -0.64 -7.03 -10.93
N HIS A 131 0.31 -7.89 -10.56
CA HIS A 131 0.08 -9.30 -10.27
C HIS A 131 1.09 -9.77 -9.23
N ALA A 132 0.71 -10.74 -8.41
CA ALA A 132 1.54 -11.23 -7.34
C ALA A 132 1.57 -12.77 -7.28
N TRP A 133 2.60 -13.30 -6.65
CA TRP A 133 2.78 -14.74 -6.38
C TRP A 133 3.18 -14.93 -4.93
N PHE A 134 2.64 -15.97 -4.31
CA PHE A 134 2.97 -16.32 -2.95
C PHE A 134 2.95 -17.84 -2.74
N PRO A 135 3.89 -18.43 -1.95
CA PRO A 135 3.89 -19.85 -1.67
C PRO A 135 2.66 -20.29 -0.88
N VAL A 136 1.92 -21.28 -1.37
CA VAL A 136 0.68 -21.74 -0.72
C VAL A 136 0.91 -22.25 0.71
N VAL A 137 2.07 -22.86 0.96
CA VAL A 137 2.43 -23.38 2.29
C VAL A 137 2.54 -22.26 3.33
N ALA A 138 3.02 -21.07 2.94
CA ALA A 138 3.12 -19.91 3.81
C ALA A 138 1.83 -19.08 3.84
N ALA A 139 0.95 -19.22 2.83
CA ALA A 139 -0.24 -18.41 2.71
C ALA A 139 -1.25 -18.62 3.84
N ALA A 140 -1.48 -19.87 4.25
CA ALA A 140 -2.39 -20.19 5.33
C ALA A 140 -1.96 -19.55 6.67
N ILE A 141 -0.66 -19.67 6.98
CA ILE A 141 -0.07 -19.11 8.20
C ILE A 141 -0.17 -17.58 8.20
N LYS A 142 0.20 -16.94 7.10
CA LYS A 142 0.13 -15.47 6.99
C LYS A 142 -1.31 -14.94 6.99
N ALA A 143 -2.23 -15.62 6.33
CA ALA A 143 -3.64 -15.24 6.33
C ALA A 143 -4.25 -15.29 7.75
N GLU A 144 -3.91 -16.32 8.54
CA GLU A 144 -4.38 -16.46 9.91
C GLU A 144 -3.72 -15.47 10.89
N GLN A 145 -2.39 -15.34 10.83
CA GLN A 145 -1.63 -14.55 11.80
C GLN A 145 -1.71 -13.04 11.54
N ASP A 146 -1.65 -12.64 10.27
CA ASP A 146 -1.53 -11.24 9.90
C ASP A 146 -2.85 -10.64 9.38
N GLY A 147 -3.91 -11.45 9.26
CA GLY A 147 -5.21 -11.02 8.74
C GLY A 147 -5.17 -10.56 7.28
N ILE A 148 -4.19 -11.06 6.49
CA ILE A 148 -4.00 -10.66 5.10
C ILE A 148 -4.95 -11.46 4.20
N PRO A 149 -5.79 -10.83 3.35
CA PRO A 149 -6.81 -11.50 2.54
C PRO A 149 -6.22 -12.17 1.27
N LEU A 150 -5.18 -13.00 1.41
CA LEU A 150 -4.47 -13.64 0.29
C LEU A 150 -5.39 -14.47 -0.59
N TYR A 151 -6.31 -15.20 0.01
CA TYR A 151 -7.27 -16.02 -0.74
C TYR A 151 -8.28 -15.17 -1.52
N GLY A 152 -8.70 -14.02 -0.97
CA GLY A 152 -9.52 -13.05 -1.68
C GLY A 152 -8.79 -12.50 -2.91
N TRP A 153 -7.53 -12.10 -2.76
CA TRP A 153 -6.75 -11.61 -3.90
C TRP A 153 -6.52 -12.67 -4.99
N ARG A 154 -6.40 -13.94 -4.60
CA ARG A 154 -6.36 -15.06 -5.55
C ARG A 154 -7.68 -15.18 -6.31
N ASP A 155 -8.80 -15.15 -5.60
CA ASP A 155 -10.14 -15.31 -6.18
C ASP A 155 -10.50 -14.13 -7.10
N ASP A 156 -9.99 -12.94 -6.79
CA ASP A 156 -10.09 -11.75 -7.65
C ASP A 156 -9.13 -11.76 -8.86
N GLY A 157 -8.21 -12.72 -8.92
CA GLY A 157 -7.26 -12.89 -10.04
C GLY A 157 -6.01 -12.02 -9.98
N TRP A 158 -5.71 -11.41 -8.81
CA TRP A 158 -4.52 -10.57 -8.61
C TRP A 158 -3.32 -11.33 -8.03
N LEU A 159 -3.55 -12.53 -7.48
CA LEU A 159 -2.54 -13.34 -6.82
C LEU A 159 -2.62 -14.79 -7.29
N ASP A 160 -1.47 -15.37 -7.61
CA ASP A 160 -1.31 -16.81 -7.78
C ASP A 160 -0.65 -17.44 -6.55
N LEU A 161 -1.26 -18.50 -6.01
CA LEU A 161 -0.67 -19.30 -4.95
C LEU A 161 0.18 -20.42 -5.56
N CYS A 162 1.50 -20.30 -5.40
CA CYS A 162 2.45 -21.30 -5.90
C CYS A 162 2.38 -22.57 -5.06
N ASN A 163 2.15 -23.72 -5.68
CA ASN A 163 2.18 -25.02 -4.99
C ASN A 163 3.63 -25.51 -4.77
N ALA A 164 4.42 -24.68 -4.10
CA ALA A 164 5.82 -24.90 -3.82
C ALA A 164 6.20 -24.16 -2.51
N PRO A 165 7.29 -24.57 -1.84
CA PRO A 165 7.78 -23.88 -0.65
C PRO A 165 8.35 -22.48 -0.95
N THR A 166 8.67 -22.19 -2.21
CA THR A 166 9.26 -20.90 -2.65
C THR A 166 8.58 -20.40 -3.91
N ASN A 167 8.64 -19.09 -4.13
CA ASN A 167 8.21 -18.50 -5.39
C ASN A 167 9.12 -18.94 -6.55
N ASN A 168 8.49 -19.27 -7.67
CA ASN A 168 9.22 -19.56 -8.90
C ASN A 168 9.28 -18.31 -9.77
N HIS A 169 10.46 -17.72 -9.89
CA HIS A 169 10.63 -16.47 -10.67
C HIS A 169 10.34 -16.65 -12.17
N ALA A 170 10.32 -17.88 -12.69
CA ALA A 170 9.88 -18.13 -14.05
C ALA A 170 8.41 -17.77 -14.28
N ASP A 171 7.57 -17.81 -13.22
CA ASP A 171 6.16 -17.44 -13.31
C ASP A 171 6.00 -15.95 -13.62
N VAL A 172 6.88 -15.11 -13.06
CA VAL A 172 6.94 -13.68 -13.38
C VAL A 172 7.24 -13.45 -14.87
N VAL A 173 8.23 -14.17 -15.39
CA VAL A 173 8.58 -14.08 -16.82
C VAL A 173 7.41 -14.54 -17.68
N ASN A 174 6.78 -15.66 -17.30
CA ASN A 174 5.63 -16.22 -18.01
C ASN A 174 4.44 -15.24 -18.01
N TRP A 175 4.22 -14.52 -16.91
CA TRP A 175 3.19 -13.51 -16.84
C TRP A 175 3.45 -12.37 -17.85
N PHE A 176 4.67 -11.82 -17.90
CA PHE A 176 5.01 -10.80 -18.91
C PHE A 176 4.85 -11.32 -20.33
N VAL A 177 5.23 -12.56 -20.60
CA VAL A 177 5.03 -13.20 -21.90
C VAL A 177 3.53 -13.33 -22.23
N ALA A 178 2.72 -13.72 -21.25
CA ALA A 178 1.27 -13.82 -21.40
C ALA A 178 0.64 -12.46 -21.68
N MET A 179 1.04 -11.41 -20.97
CA MET A 179 0.57 -10.04 -21.18
C MET A 179 0.95 -9.54 -22.57
N LYS A 180 2.17 -9.82 -23.02
CA LYS A 180 2.60 -9.51 -24.40
C LYS A 180 1.77 -10.25 -25.45
N LYS A 181 1.44 -11.52 -25.23
CA LYS A 181 0.55 -12.30 -26.12
C LYS A 181 -0.88 -11.75 -26.12
N ARG A 182 -1.35 -11.14 -25.03
CA ARG A 182 -2.64 -10.43 -24.96
C ARG A 182 -2.68 -9.12 -25.75
N GLY A 183 -1.54 -8.63 -26.23
CA GLY A 183 -1.43 -7.43 -27.05
C GLY A 183 -0.81 -6.22 -26.35
N PHE A 184 -0.37 -6.35 -25.10
CA PHE A 184 0.32 -5.26 -24.40
C PHE A 184 1.67 -4.97 -25.07
N LYS A 185 1.88 -3.74 -25.55
CA LYS A 185 3.11 -3.31 -26.22
C LYS A 185 4.16 -2.94 -25.16
N ILE A 186 4.76 -3.95 -24.56
CA ILE A 186 5.75 -3.77 -23.49
C ILE A 186 7.08 -3.35 -24.11
N LYS A 187 7.58 -2.18 -23.69
CA LYS A 187 8.87 -1.63 -24.11
C LYS A 187 9.98 -2.27 -23.27
N ARG A 188 11.13 -2.49 -23.91
CA ARG A 188 12.36 -2.95 -23.24
C ARG A 188 13.10 -1.79 -22.62
#